data_d832795e6213d3ed0259948bad9d18a2
#
_entry.id   d832795e6213d3ed0259948bad9d18a2
#
_cell.length_a   1.000
_cell.length_b   1.000
_cell.length_c   1.000
_cell.angle_alpha   90.00
_cell.angle_beta   90.00
_cell.angle_gamma   90.00
#
_symmetry.space_group_name_H-M   'P 1'
#
loop_
_entity.id
_entity.type
_entity.pdbx_description
1 polymer ?
#
loop_
_entity_poly.entity_id
_entity_poly.type
_entity_poly.pdbx_seq_one_letter_code
_entity_poly.pdbx_strand_id
1 'polypeptide(L)'
;MMRLANALNRMRIGPVLSCLLATACAAPRIAPAISPGSPGHRTRNVVLVVTDGMRWQEIFRGADSALMHKVHGGVDDTTALRREFWRETTAERRSALMPFLWNVIAQRGQIYGDVDSASIAIVTNGLKFSYPGYNEMLTGHADPRINSNSAGPNPNVTVFEWLSHRPGLQGSEAAFGTWSEFDDIFNRARSGMYVRAGWDRPFDGTLTPREELINKLYATSTQFWSDLAWDSFGHVSAMDYLQRHAPHALFVGYGETDEWAHMGRYDHYLTAAHQVDAFIAELWNTMQSMPEYRGSTTFIITTDHGRGSGLDAWRDHGQDVEGAENIWIAVLGPDTPALGERTRTATVTQSQIAATLAALLGEDYHATVPQSAAPLADVVRSR
;
A
#
# COMPACT_ATOMS: atom_id res chain seq x y z
N MET A 1 -82.38 17.80 15.57
CA MET A 1 -83.16 16.76 16.28
C MET A 1 -82.19 15.66 16.63
N MET A 2 -81.76 15.67 17.90
CA MET A 2 -82.09 14.70 18.95
C MET A 2 -81.87 13.26 18.50
N ARG A 3 -81.00 12.46 19.10
CA ARG A 3 -80.97 12.05 20.53
C ARG A 3 -79.56 11.49 20.92
N LEU A 4 -79.19 11.82 22.14
CA LEU A 4 -78.22 11.12 22.95
C LEU A 4 -78.63 9.69 23.27
N ALA A 5 -77.69 8.76 23.46
CA ALA A 5 -77.83 7.69 24.47
C ALA A 5 -76.43 7.20 24.91
N ASN A 6 -76.26 7.30 26.19
CA ASN A 6 -75.11 6.76 27.00
C ASN A 6 -75.09 5.23 27.01
N ALA A 7 -73.89 4.62 27.14
CA ALA A 7 -73.75 3.42 27.98
C ALA A 7 -72.22 3.21 28.28
N LEU A 8 -71.82 3.54 29.44
CA LEU A 8 -71.03 2.84 30.48
C LEU A 8 -70.06 1.68 30.12
N ASN A 9 -68.81 1.96 30.33
CA ASN A 9 -67.93 1.27 31.26
C ASN A 9 -67.77 -0.26 31.20
N ARG A 10 -66.58 -0.70 30.74
CA ARG A 10 -65.86 -1.84 31.32
C ARG A 10 -64.37 -1.69 31.06
N MET A 11 -63.62 -1.29 32.11
CA MET A 11 -62.18 -1.46 32.22
C MET A 11 -61.83 -2.97 32.13
N ARG A 12 -61.03 -3.34 31.12
CA ARG A 12 -60.29 -4.61 31.15
C ARG A 12 -58.79 -4.27 31.29
N ILE A 13 -58.28 -4.62 32.44
CA ILE A 13 -56.83 -4.65 32.73
C ILE A 13 -56.25 -5.80 31.92
N GLY A 14 -55.47 -5.50 30.89
CA GLY A 14 -54.64 -6.46 30.17
C GLY A 14 -53.25 -6.53 30.81
N PRO A 15 -52.56 -7.68 30.78
CA PRO A 15 -51.30 -7.86 31.46
C PRO A 15 -50.20 -7.03 30.77
N VAL A 16 -49.41 -6.33 31.58
CA VAL A 16 -48.17 -5.65 31.23
C VAL A 16 -47.15 -6.70 30.81
N LEU A 17 -46.88 -6.81 29.53
CA LEU A 17 -45.81 -7.63 29.01
C LEU A 17 -44.49 -6.87 29.20
N SER A 18 -43.73 -7.21 30.22
CA SER A 18 -42.37 -6.72 30.45
C SER A 18 -41.43 -7.23 29.31
N CYS A 19 -41.13 -6.36 28.33
CA CYS A 19 -40.05 -6.60 27.41
C CYS A 19 -38.70 -6.51 28.15
N LEU A 20 -38.14 -7.65 28.48
CA LEU A 20 -36.74 -7.78 28.87
C LEU A 20 -35.90 -7.47 27.61
N LEU A 21 -35.35 -6.28 27.55
CA LEU A 21 -34.27 -5.94 26.61
C LEU A 21 -33.04 -6.76 27.00
N ALA A 22 -32.83 -7.88 26.31
CA ALA A 22 -31.56 -8.58 26.34
C ALA A 22 -30.53 -7.75 25.58
N THR A 23 -29.73 -6.96 26.30
CA THR A 23 -28.48 -6.40 25.80
C THR A 23 -27.54 -7.55 25.50
N ALA A 24 -27.48 -7.97 24.24
CA ALA A 24 -26.44 -8.86 23.75
C ALA A 24 -25.11 -8.11 23.83
N CYS A 25 -24.35 -8.31 24.90
CA CYS A 25 -22.95 -8.00 24.93
C CYS A 25 -22.27 -8.83 23.85
N ALA A 26 -21.85 -8.20 22.75
CA ALA A 26 -20.94 -8.84 21.81
C ALA A 26 -19.67 -9.22 22.58
N ALA A 27 -19.42 -10.51 22.72
CA ALA A 27 -18.17 -10.99 23.29
C ALA A 27 -17.00 -10.44 22.46
N PRO A 28 -15.93 -9.93 23.09
CA PRO A 28 -14.74 -9.54 22.34
C PRO A 28 -14.25 -10.76 21.56
N ARG A 29 -14.11 -10.64 20.24
CA ARG A 29 -13.43 -11.64 19.42
C ARG A 29 -11.99 -11.67 19.93
N ILE A 30 -11.61 -12.76 20.60
CA ILE A 30 -10.22 -13.06 20.91
C ILE A 30 -9.56 -13.28 19.55
N ALA A 31 -8.70 -12.36 19.15
CA ALA A 31 -7.82 -12.57 18.02
C ALA A 31 -7.06 -13.90 18.24
N PRO A 32 -6.89 -14.77 17.23
CA PRO A 32 -6.15 -15.99 17.40
C PRO A 32 -4.77 -15.65 17.97
N ALA A 33 -4.36 -16.33 19.03
CA ALA A 33 -3.04 -16.17 19.61
C ALA A 33 -2.02 -16.52 18.53
N ILE A 34 -1.27 -15.54 18.03
CA ILE A 34 -0.14 -15.75 17.12
C ILE A 34 0.80 -16.70 17.86
N SER A 35 1.20 -17.79 17.19
CA SER A 35 2.36 -18.56 17.64
C SER A 35 3.50 -17.57 17.82
N PRO A 36 4.24 -17.59 18.95
CA PRO A 36 5.32 -16.63 19.15
C PRO A 36 6.24 -16.75 17.95
N GLY A 37 6.35 -15.68 17.17
CA GLY A 37 7.33 -15.56 16.09
C GLY A 37 8.67 -16.03 16.62
N SER A 38 9.54 -16.53 15.76
CA SER A 38 10.85 -17.08 16.17
C SER A 38 11.46 -16.27 17.31
N PRO A 39 11.94 -16.90 18.42
CA PRO A 39 12.43 -16.18 19.58
C PRO A 39 13.43 -15.11 19.18
N GLY A 40 13.10 -13.83 19.36
CA GLY A 40 13.96 -12.69 19.06
C GLY A 40 13.38 -11.64 18.10
N HIS A 41 12.41 -11.98 17.24
CA HIS A 41 11.76 -11.00 16.36
C HIS A 41 10.66 -10.22 17.11
N ARG A 42 10.63 -8.90 16.90
CA ARG A 42 9.61 -7.99 17.43
C ARG A 42 8.48 -7.74 16.44
N THR A 43 8.79 -7.83 15.13
CA THR A 43 7.81 -7.67 14.05
C THR A 43 6.81 -8.82 14.07
N ARG A 44 5.55 -8.48 14.10
CA ARG A 44 4.39 -9.40 14.05
C ARG A 44 3.42 -9.01 12.95
N ASN A 45 3.60 -7.83 12.41
CA ASN A 45 2.74 -7.28 11.37
C ASN A 45 3.63 -6.63 10.31
N VAL A 46 3.26 -6.82 9.05
CA VAL A 46 3.97 -6.21 7.91
C VAL A 46 3.00 -5.44 7.05
N VAL A 47 3.46 -4.31 6.55
CA VAL A 47 2.72 -3.51 5.57
C VAL A 47 3.62 -3.30 4.37
N LEU A 48 3.15 -3.69 3.19
CA LEU A 48 3.78 -3.38 1.92
C LEU A 48 3.00 -2.26 1.26
N VAL A 49 3.63 -1.10 1.13
CA VAL A 49 3.08 0.05 0.41
C VAL A 49 3.81 0.21 -0.90
N VAL A 50 3.06 0.28 -1.99
CA VAL A 50 3.63 0.46 -3.33
C VAL A 50 3.01 1.70 -3.96
N THR A 51 3.86 2.57 -4.51
CA THR A 51 3.45 3.71 -5.32
C THR A 51 3.92 3.48 -6.75
N ASP A 52 2.96 3.30 -7.65
CA ASP A 52 3.21 2.88 -9.02
C ASP A 52 4.07 3.89 -9.79
N GLY A 53 5.11 3.42 -10.45
CA GLY A 53 5.96 4.20 -11.34
C GLY A 53 6.65 5.42 -10.70
N MET A 54 6.78 5.48 -9.38
CA MET A 54 7.43 6.59 -8.67
C MET A 54 8.94 6.52 -8.84
N ARG A 55 9.52 7.54 -9.52
CA ARG A 55 10.93 7.55 -9.87
C ARG A 55 11.84 7.76 -8.64
N TRP A 56 13.00 7.09 -8.65
CA TRP A 56 14.05 7.31 -7.66
C TRP A 56 14.56 8.77 -7.62
N GLN A 57 14.53 9.46 -8.76
CA GLN A 57 14.99 10.85 -8.88
C GLN A 57 14.21 11.77 -7.93
N GLU A 58 12.89 11.70 -7.93
CA GLU A 58 12.09 12.53 -7.03
C GLU A 58 12.25 12.10 -5.57
N ILE A 59 12.44 10.81 -5.31
CA ILE A 59 12.73 10.33 -3.95
C ILE A 59 14.01 10.95 -3.40
N PHE A 60 15.12 10.88 -4.14
CA PHE A 60 16.44 11.26 -3.62
C PHE A 60 16.84 12.69 -3.95
N ARG A 61 16.36 13.27 -5.03
CA ARG A 61 16.70 14.63 -5.46
C ARG A 61 15.61 15.65 -5.19
N GLY A 62 14.35 15.19 -4.92
CA GLY A 62 13.16 16.00 -4.84
C GLY A 62 12.71 16.49 -6.22
N ALA A 63 11.86 17.52 -6.26
CA ALA A 63 11.30 18.05 -7.49
C ALA A 63 12.37 18.50 -8.50
N ASP A 64 12.22 18.08 -9.77
CA ASP A 64 13.11 18.47 -10.87
C ASP A 64 12.67 19.80 -11.44
N SER A 65 13.52 20.82 -11.34
CA SER A 65 13.24 22.16 -11.86
C SER A 65 13.04 22.24 -13.37
N ALA A 66 13.64 21.31 -14.12
CA ALA A 66 13.52 21.24 -15.57
C ALA A 66 12.13 20.75 -16.01
N LEU A 67 11.43 20.00 -15.16
CA LEU A 67 10.07 19.53 -15.38
C LEU A 67 9.00 20.47 -14.80
N MET A 68 9.37 21.43 -13.96
CA MET A 68 8.44 22.43 -13.39
C MET A 68 8.05 23.51 -14.39
N HIS A 69 7.75 23.12 -15.63
CA HIS A 69 7.40 23.98 -16.74
C HIS A 69 6.22 23.43 -17.53
N LYS A 70 5.47 24.36 -18.17
CA LYS A 70 4.32 23.98 -18.98
C LYS A 70 4.68 23.04 -20.14
N VAL A 71 5.83 23.29 -20.80
CA VAL A 71 6.22 22.54 -22.03
C VAL A 71 6.63 21.11 -21.72
N HIS A 72 7.48 20.89 -20.71
CA HIS A 72 8.05 19.57 -20.43
C HIS A 72 7.29 18.82 -19.34
N GLY A 73 6.73 19.50 -18.37
CA GLY A 73 6.00 18.88 -17.26
C GLY A 73 4.49 19.10 -17.29
N GLY A 74 3.93 19.75 -18.31
CA GLY A 74 2.48 19.98 -18.37
C GLY A 74 1.91 20.82 -17.21
N VAL A 75 2.78 21.58 -16.54
CA VAL A 75 2.43 22.31 -15.30
C VAL A 75 1.52 23.49 -15.59
N ASP A 76 0.37 23.55 -14.93
CA ASP A 76 -0.60 24.63 -15.10
C ASP A 76 -0.16 25.90 -14.36
N ASP A 77 0.20 25.79 -13.08
CA ASP A 77 0.70 26.92 -12.26
C ASP A 77 2.12 26.65 -11.75
N THR A 78 3.09 27.05 -12.55
CA THR A 78 4.51 26.91 -12.22
C THR A 78 4.89 27.61 -10.92
N THR A 79 4.26 28.76 -10.63
CA THR A 79 4.56 29.55 -9.43
C THR A 79 4.07 28.84 -8.17
N ALA A 80 2.86 28.31 -8.20
CA ALA A 80 2.32 27.53 -7.10
C ALA A 80 3.14 26.27 -6.86
N LEU A 81 3.44 25.52 -7.92
CA LEU A 81 4.22 24.29 -7.82
C LEU A 81 5.62 24.54 -7.24
N ARG A 82 6.31 25.58 -7.70
CA ARG A 82 7.63 25.95 -7.17
C ARG A 82 7.57 26.36 -5.71
N ARG A 83 6.59 27.15 -5.31
CA ARG A 83 6.41 27.52 -3.90
C ARG A 83 6.23 26.30 -3.01
N GLU A 84 5.55 25.30 -3.49
CA GLU A 84 5.25 24.07 -2.74
C GLU A 84 6.47 23.16 -2.64
N PHE A 85 7.08 22.78 -3.74
CA PHE A 85 8.07 21.71 -3.80
C PHE A 85 9.50 22.14 -4.10
N TRP A 86 9.72 23.37 -4.64
CA TRP A 86 11.07 23.79 -4.94
C TRP A 86 11.80 24.36 -3.71
N ARG A 87 13.03 23.90 -3.51
CA ARG A 87 14.01 24.43 -2.56
C ARG A 87 15.38 24.44 -3.20
N GLU A 88 16.32 25.23 -2.66
CA GLU A 88 17.67 25.37 -3.25
C GLU A 88 18.52 24.11 -3.10
N THR A 89 18.46 23.47 -1.93
CA THR A 89 19.23 22.26 -1.70
C THR A 89 18.43 20.99 -2.00
N THR A 90 19.10 19.95 -2.44
CA THR A 90 18.49 18.60 -2.66
C THR A 90 17.83 18.07 -1.38
N ALA A 91 18.48 18.22 -0.24
CA ALA A 91 17.95 17.75 1.04
C ALA A 91 16.64 18.45 1.41
N GLU A 92 16.54 19.76 1.19
CA GLU A 92 15.30 20.49 1.43
C GLU A 92 14.19 20.13 0.42
N ARG A 93 14.55 19.95 -0.88
CA ARG A 93 13.57 19.58 -1.91
C ARG A 93 12.93 18.21 -1.64
N ARG A 94 13.76 17.20 -1.37
CA ARG A 94 13.27 15.84 -1.09
C ARG A 94 12.45 15.78 0.19
N SER A 95 12.83 16.56 1.22
CA SER A 95 12.03 16.69 2.45
C SER A 95 10.75 17.49 2.26
N ALA A 96 10.71 18.45 1.33
CA ALA A 96 9.48 19.16 0.98
C ALA A 96 8.50 18.23 0.23
N LEU A 97 9.00 17.37 -0.63
CA LEU A 97 8.18 16.42 -1.39
C LEU A 97 7.71 15.25 -0.52
N MET A 98 8.62 14.60 0.20
CA MET A 98 8.37 13.37 0.97
C MET A 98 8.81 13.57 2.45
N PRO A 99 8.08 14.39 3.23
CA PRO A 99 8.50 14.76 4.59
C PRO A 99 8.54 13.58 5.57
N PHE A 100 7.63 12.62 5.48
CA PHE A 100 7.64 11.46 6.37
C PHE A 100 8.80 10.51 6.02
N LEU A 101 9.03 10.26 4.74
CA LEU A 101 10.16 9.45 4.29
C LEU A 101 11.49 9.99 4.82
N TRP A 102 11.74 11.29 4.69
CA TRP A 102 13.04 11.88 5.03
C TRP A 102 13.21 12.24 6.50
N ASN A 103 12.14 12.66 7.18
CA ASN A 103 12.23 13.07 8.59
C ASN A 103 11.95 11.93 9.58
N VAL A 104 11.34 10.82 9.13
CA VAL A 104 11.05 9.68 10.00
C VAL A 104 11.72 8.41 9.50
N ILE A 105 11.45 7.96 8.27
CA ILE A 105 11.95 6.68 7.79
C ILE A 105 13.47 6.72 7.63
N ALA A 106 14.03 7.75 7.01
CA ALA A 106 15.47 7.94 6.87
C ALA A 106 16.21 8.03 8.22
N GLN A 107 15.53 8.40 9.30
CA GLN A 107 16.14 8.52 10.63
C GLN A 107 16.01 7.23 11.46
N ARG A 108 15.04 6.39 11.17
CA ARG A 108 14.66 5.24 12.01
C ARG A 108 14.68 3.90 11.30
N GLY A 109 14.86 3.90 9.99
CA GLY A 109 14.85 2.75 9.11
C GLY A 109 16.00 2.80 8.10
N GLN A 110 15.73 2.34 6.87
CA GLN A 110 16.71 2.29 5.78
C GLN A 110 16.03 2.64 4.46
N ILE A 111 16.77 3.29 3.55
CA ILE A 111 16.31 3.61 2.20
C ILE A 111 17.40 3.23 1.20
N TYR A 112 17.06 2.39 0.22
CA TYR A 112 17.92 1.95 -0.90
C TYR A 112 17.41 2.56 -2.21
N GLY A 113 18.29 2.70 -3.18
CA GLY A 113 17.93 3.09 -4.55
C GLY A 113 18.48 4.46 -4.97
N ASP A 114 19.32 5.10 -4.15
CA ASP A 114 20.03 6.31 -4.58
C ASP A 114 21.16 5.96 -5.54
N VAL A 115 20.89 6.06 -6.82
CA VAL A 115 21.86 5.77 -7.90
C VAL A 115 23.08 6.70 -7.79
N ASP A 116 22.89 7.96 -7.41
CA ASP A 116 23.98 8.95 -7.26
C ASP A 116 24.94 8.58 -6.14
N SER A 117 24.47 7.85 -5.14
CA SER A 117 25.25 7.40 -3.99
C SER A 117 25.74 5.94 -4.11
N ALA A 118 25.62 5.35 -5.30
CA ALA A 118 25.94 3.95 -5.58
C ALA A 118 25.19 2.96 -4.67
N SER A 119 23.94 3.26 -4.37
CA SER A 119 22.97 2.35 -3.75
C SER A 119 21.94 1.98 -4.81
N ILE A 120 22.15 0.85 -5.47
CA ILE A 120 21.36 0.44 -6.62
C ILE A 120 20.25 -0.51 -6.17
N ALA A 121 19.01 -0.17 -6.51
CA ALA A 121 17.83 -1.04 -6.39
C ALA A 121 17.16 -1.17 -7.75
N ILE A 122 16.89 -2.39 -8.20
CA ILE A 122 16.37 -2.64 -9.56
C ILE A 122 15.27 -3.69 -9.59
N VAL A 123 14.44 -3.60 -10.65
CA VAL A 123 13.63 -4.72 -11.12
C VAL A 123 14.48 -5.68 -11.95
N THR A 124 14.18 -6.97 -11.95
CA THR A 124 14.93 -7.99 -12.69
C THR A 124 14.10 -8.67 -13.80
N ASN A 125 12.81 -8.32 -13.92
CA ASN A 125 11.92 -8.92 -14.92
C ASN A 125 12.23 -8.52 -16.38
N GLY A 126 13.03 -7.48 -16.59
CA GLY A 126 13.44 -6.99 -17.90
C GLY A 126 12.34 -6.25 -18.67
N LEU A 127 11.09 -6.35 -18.24
CA LEU A 127 9.93 -5.72 -18.87
C LEU A 127 9.67 -4.30 -18.34
N LYS A 128 9.96 -4.06 -17.06
CA LYS A 128 9.99 -2.73 -16.43
C LYS A 128 8.64 -2.00 -16.55
N PHE A 129 7.54 -2.72 -16.29
CA PHE A 129 6.18 -2.18 -16.19
C PHE A 129 5.36 -2.95 -15.14
N SER A 130 4.13 -2.50 -14.86
CA SER A 130 3.41 -2.75 -13.61
C SER A 130 3.19 -4.23 -13.30
N TYR A 131 2.44 -5.00 -14.08
CA TYR A 131 2.12 -6.37 -13.67
C TYR A 131 3.37 -7.26 -13.50
N PRO A 132 4.36 -7.28 -14.40
CA PRO A 132 5.63 -7.99 -14.17
C PRO A 132 6.37 -7.53 -12.93
N GLY A 133 6.35 -6.22 -12.62
CA GLY A 133 6.93 -5.65 -11.41
C GLY A 133 6.22 -6.14 -10.16
N TYR A 134 4.92 -6.03 -10.10
CA TYR A 134 4.11 -6.57 -8.98
C TYR A 134 4.29 -8.08 -8.81
N ASN A 135 4.32 -8.86 -9.92
CA ASN A 135 4.59 -10.28 -9.82
C ASN A 135 5.96 -10.55 -9.22
N GLU A 136 7.02 -9.92 -9.72
CA GLU A 136 8.38 -10.09 -9.20
C GLU A 136 8.45 -9.77 -7.70
N MET A 137 7.86 -8.65 -7.29
CA MET A 137 7.82 -8.20 -5.90
C MET A 137 7.10 -9.18 -4.98
N LEU A 138 5.95 -9.68 -5.42
CA LEU A 138 5.05 -10.48 -4.59
C LEU A 138 5.38 -11.98 -4.61
N THR A 139 6.15 -12.45 -5.59
CA THR A 139 6.51 -13.87 -5.72
C THR A 139 8.01 -14.13 -5.53
N GLY A 140 8.82 -13.07 -5.51
CA GLY A 140 10.27 -13.15 -5.33
C GLY A 140 11.03 -13.53 -6.61
N HIS A 141 10.40 -13.58 -7.77
CA HIS A 141 11.03 -13.90 -9.05
C HIS A 141 10.28 -13.34 -10.25
N ALA A 142 10.99 -13.04 -11.32
CA ALA A 142 10.40 -12.72 -12.60
C ALA A 142 9.79 -13.98 -13.26
N ASP A 143 8.67 -13.82 -13.96
CA ASP A 143 8.03 -14.89 -14.70
C ASP A 143 7.70 -14.42 -16.13
N PRO A 144 8.27 -15.05 -17.18
CA PRO A 144 8.04 -14.65 -18.56
C PRO A 144 6.60 -14.85 -19.04
N ARG A 145 5.77 -15.55 -18.31
CA ARG A 145 4.33 -15.69 -18.59
C ARG A 145 3.57 -14.40 -18.27
N ILE A 146 4.09 -13.59 -17.34
CA ILE A 146 3.55 -12.29 -16.98
C ILE A 146 4.26 -11.24 -17.83
N ASN A 147 3.77 -11.03 -19.04
CA ASN A 147 4.40 -10.17 -20.05
C ASN A 147 3.46 -9.09 -20.62
N SER A 148 2.37 -8.84 -19.93
CA SER A 148 1.36 -7.82 -20.23
C SER A 148 0.66 -7.39 -18.94
N ASN A 149 0.18 -6.16 -18.90
CA ASN A 149 -0.73 -5.71 -17.83
C ASN A 149 -2.09 -6.44 -17.85
N SER A 150 -2.42 -7.09 -18.97
CA SER A 150 -3.64 -7.91 -19.13
C SER A 150 -3.30 -9.40 -19.20
N ALA A 151 -2.33 -9.87 -18.41
CA ALA A 151 -1.92 -11.28 -18.41
C ALA A 151 -2.96 -12.24 -17.82
N GLY A 152 -4.02 -11.70 -17.20
CA GLY A 152 -5.04 -12.48 -16.47
C GLY A 152 -4.54 -12.98 -15.11
N PRO A 153 -5.30 -13.86 -14.45
CA PRO A 153 -5.00 -14.27 -13.08
C PRO A 153 -3.60 -14.85 -12.90
N ASN A 154 -2.84 -14.30 -11.95
CA ASN A 154 -1.46 -14.68 -11.68
C ASN A 154 -1.35 -16.19 -11.41
N PRO A 155 -0.59 -16.92 -12.23
CA PRO A 155 -0.38 -18.36 -12.03
C PRO A 155 0.51 -18.66 -10.80
N ASN A 156 1.26 -17.66 -10.33
CA ASN A 156 2.19 -17.78 -9.22
C ASN A 156 1.48 -17.50 -7.88
N VAL A 157 1.89 -18.20 -6.83
CA VAL A 157 1.42 -17.96 -5.47
C VAL A 157 2.19 -16.76 -4.90
N THR A 158 1.49 -15.70 -4.56
CA THR A 158 2.10 -14.52 -3.93
C THR A 158 2.54 -14.82 -2.49
N VAL A 159 3.47 -14.04 -1.96
CA VAL A 159 3.88 -14.16 -0.55
C VAL A 159 2.70 -13.96 0.41
N PHE A 160 1.73 -13.10 0.08
CA PHE A 160 0.51 -12.91 0.87
C PHE A 160 -0.37 -14.16 0.89
N GLU A 161 -0.63 -14.75 -0.29
CA GLU A 161 -1.35 -16.03 -0.39
C GLU A 161 -0.58 -17.14 0.33
N TRP A 162 0.75 -17.19 0.24
CA TRP A 162 1.58 -18.15 0.94
C TRP A 162 1.50 -17.96 2.47
N LEU A 163 1.53 -16.70 2.97
CA LEU A 163 1.36 -16.38 4.38
C LEU A 163 -0.01 -16.82 4.91
N SER A 164 -1.08 -16.70 4.11
CA SER A 164 -2.43 -17.13 4.51
C SER A 164 -2.53 -18.62 4.84
N HIS A 165 -1.55 -19.42 4.42
CA HIS A 165 -1.46 -20.85 4.77
C HIS A 165 -0.54 -21.13 5.97
N ARG A 166 0.02 -20.09 6.61
CA ARG A 166 0.89 -20.26 7.78
C ARG A 166 0.12 -20.29 9.09
N PRO A 167 0.53 -21.15 10.05
CA PRO A 167 -0.12 -21.20 11.36
C PRO A 167 -0.15 -19.82 12.03
N GLY A 168 -1.35 -19.38 12.43
CA GLY A 168 -1.58 -18.12 13.10
C GLY A 168 -1.72 -16.89 12.20
N LEU A 169 -1.59 -17.04 10.87
CA LEU A 169 -1.77 -15.95 9.90
C LEU A 169 -3.02 -16.11 9.03
N GLN A 170 -3.70 -17.26 9.06
CA GLN A 170 -4.85 -17.56 8.19
C GLN A 170 -5.95 -16.51 8.27
N GLY A 171 -6.26 -15.90 7.12
CA GLY A 171 -7.31 -14.89 6.99
C GLY A 171 -6.98 -13.55 7.65
N SER A 172 -5.69 -13.31 7.88
CA SER A 172 -5.17 -12.06 8.42
C SER A 172 -4.40 -11.23 7.38
N GLU A 173 -4.57 -11.56 6.10
CA GLU A 173 -4.00 -10.86 4.97
C GLU A 173 -5.07 -10.06 4.24
N ALA A 174 -4.71 -8.86 3.81
CA ALA A 174 -5.58 -8.02 2.99
C ALA A 174 -4.78 -7.23 1.96
N ALA A 175 -5.40 -6.94 0.81
CA ALA A 175 -4.83 -6.11 -0.23
C ALA A 175 -5.84 -5.05 -0.67
N PHE A 176 -5.38 -3.81 -0.74
CA PHE A 176 -6.09 -2.66 -1.27
C PHE A 176 -5.25 -2.04 -2.37
N GLY A 177 -5.69 -2.11 -3.60
CA GLY A 177 -5.01 -1.52 -4.73
C GLY A 177 -5.95 -0.63 -5.53
N THR A 178 -5.46 0.54 -5.95
CA THR A 178 -6.30 1.47 -6.70
C THR A 178 -6.44 1.11 -8.17
N TRP A 179 -5.62 0.19 -8.68
CA TRP A 179 -5.73 -0.37 -10.03
C TRP A 179 -6.54 -1.68 -10.04
N SER A 180 -7.39 -1.88 -11.05
CA SER A 180 -8.29 -3.04 -11.17
C SER A 180 -7.55 -4.37 -11.29
N GLU A 181 -6.37 -4.39 -11.90
CA GLU A 181 -5.57 -5.60 -12.13
C GLU A 181 -5.05 -6.25 -10.83
N PHE A 182 -5.17 -5.59 -9.69
CA PHE A 182 -4.84 -6.23 -8.40
C PHE A 182 -5.69 -7.45 -8.09
N ASP A 183 -6.89 -7.56 -8.67
CA ASP A 183 -7.68 -8.80 -8.62
C ASP A 183 -6.93 -9.98 -9.22
N ASP A 184 -6.33 -9.76 -10.39
CA ASP A 184 -5.57 -10.76 -11.12
C ASP A 184 -4.16 -10.94 -10.53
N ILE A 185 -3.49 -9.87 -10.13
CA ILE A 185 -2.16 -9.91 -9.49
C ILE A 185 -2.19 -10.78 -8.24
N PHE A 186 -3.18 -10.63 -7.37
CA PHE A 186 -3.37 -11.45 -6.16
C PHE A 186 -4.14 -12.74 -6.43
N ASN A 187 -4.62 -12.96 -7.65
CA ASN A 187 -5.50 -14.06 -8.03
C ASN A 187 -6.59 -14.27 -6.97
N ARG A 188 -7.43 -13.25 -6.77
CA ARG A 188 -8.46 -13.19 -5.71
C ARG A 188 -9.29 -14.48 -5.63
N ALA A 189 -9.63 -15.04 -6.78
CA ALA A 189 -10.43 -16.26 -6.87
C ALA A 189 -9.73 -17.49 -6.28
N ARG A 190 -8.41 -17.63 -6.49
CA ARG A 190 -7.61 -18.74 -5.97
C ARG A 190 -7.17 -18.49 -4.54
N SER A 191 -6.65 -17.32 -4.25
CA SER A 191 -6.08 -16.98 -2.94
C SER A 191 -7.13 -16.92 -1.84
N GLY A 192 -8.37 -16.55 -2.17
CA GLY A 192 -9.43 -16.33 -1.20
C GLY A 192 -9.17 -15.17 -0.23
N MET A 193 -8.13 -14.37 -0.48
CA MET A 193 -7.76 -13.20 0.31
C MET A 193 -8.80 -12.10 0.17
N TYR A 194 -8.83 -11.22 1.16
CA TYR A 194 -9.58 -9.97 1.04
C TYR A 194 -8.82 -9.00 0.13
N VAL A 195 -9.20 -8.97 -1.13
CA VAL A 195 -8.62 -8.07 -2.15
C VAL A 195 -9.68 -7.07 -2.59
N ARG A 196 -9.31 -5.80 -2.65
CA ARG A 196 -10.10 -4.72 -3.24
C ARG A 196 -9.25 -3.99 -4.27
N ALA A 197 -9.77 -3.86 -5.47
CA ALA A 197 -9.05 -3.41 -6.64
C ALA A 197 -9.85 -2.38 -7.43
N GLY A 198 -9.19 -1.34 -7.90
CA GLY A 198 -9.79 -0.32 -8.76
C GLY A 198 -11.06 0.29 -8.16
N TRP A 199 -12.09 0.36 -8.98
CA TRP A 199 -13.41 0.90 -8.61
C TRP A 199 -14.33 -0.13 -7.96
N ASP A 200 -13.85 -1.30 -7.59
CA ASP A 200 -14.64 -2.29 -6.86
C ASP A 200 -15.22 -1.69 -5.58
N ARG A 201 -16.45 -2.06 -5.30
CA ARG A 201 -17.10 -1.69 -4.04
C ARG A 201 -16.27 -2.25 -2.86
N PRO A 202 -15.70 -1.40 -1.99
CA PRO A 202 -14.73 -1.87 -1.00
C PRO A 202 -15.33 -2.71 0.14
N PHE A 203 -16.60 -2.54 0.47
CA PHE A 203 -17.21 -3.24 1.60
C PHE A 203 -18.54 -3.91 1.24
N ASP A 204 -18.75 -5.12 1.75
CA ASP A 204 -19.94 -5.95 1.54
C ASP A 204 -20.58 -6.38 2.87
N GLY A 205 -21.78 -6.93 2.82
CA GLY A 205 -22.51 -7.46 3.99
C GLY A 205 -23.17 -6.38 4.83
N THR A 206 -23.12 -6.53 6.17
CA THR A 206 -23.67 -5.54 7.11
C THR A 206 -22.65 -4.44 7.32
N LEU A 207 -22.94 -3.27 6.84
CA LEU A 207 -22.03 -2.12 6.81
C LEU A 207 -22.23 -1.21 8.02
N THR A 208 -21.15 -0.57 8.43
CA THR A 208 -21.21 0.61 9.31
C THR A 208 -21.59 1.85 8.50
N PRO A 209 -22.04 2.93 9.15
CA PRO A 209 -22.29 4.20 8.45
C PRO A 209 -21.06 4.74 7.69
N ARG A 210 -19.85 4.49 8.18
CA ARG A 210 -18.60 4.89 7.51
C ARG A 210 -18.36 4.07 6.24
N GLU A 211 -18.52 2.75 6.29
CA GLU A 211 -18.40 1.88 5.11
C GLU A 211 -19.48 2.17 4.07
N GLU A 212 -20.73 2.47 4.51
CA GLU A 212 -21.79 2.93 3.61
C GLU A 212 -21.38 4.22 2.88
N LEU A 213 -20.79 5.17 3.61
CA LEU A 213 -20.31 6.42 3.03
C LEU A 213 -19.17 6.17 2.03
N ILE A 214 -18.20 5.33 2.37
CA ILE A 214 -17.09 4.99 1.48
C ILE A 214 -17.63 4.32 0.21
N ASN A 215 -18.48 3.31 0.34
CA ASN A 215 -19.12 2.66 -0.80
C ASN A 215 -19.90 3.65 -1.68
N LYS A 216 -20.58 4.61 -1.06
CA LYS A 216 -21.31 5.65 -1.79
C LYS A 216 -20.36 6.56 -2.57
N LEU A 217 -19.21 6.93 -2.00
CA LEU A 217 -18.19 7.73 -2.70
C LEU A 217 -17.70 6.99 -3.95
N TYR A 218 -17.34 5.71 -3.84
CA TYR A 218 -16.97 4.90 -5.00
C TYR A 218 -18.06 4.87 -6.09
N ALA A 219 -19.31 4.67 -5.70
CA ALA A 219 -20.43 4.53 -6.62
C ALA A 219 -20.88 5.84 -7.29
N THR A 220 -20.56 7.00 -6.71
CA THR A 220 -21.08 8.30 -7.17
C THR A 220 -20.01 9.26 -7.66
N SER A 221 -18.71 8.93 -7.48
CA SER A 221 -17.62 9.75 -8.00
C SER A 221 -17.42 9.51 -9.49
N THR A 222 -17.00 10.56 -10.18
CA THR A 222 -16.58 10.44 -11.58
C THR A 222 -15.32 9.59 -11.66
N GLN A 223 -15.38 8.54 -12.45
CA GLN A 223 -14.23 7.72 -12.77
C GLN A 223 -13.42 8.45 -13.83
N PHE A 224 -12.31 9.07 -13.43
CA PHE A 224 -11.41 9.76 -14.33
C PHE A 224 -10.64 8.76 -15.21
N TRP A 225 -10.10 7.73 -14.58
CA TRP A 225 -9.59 6.52 -15.23
C TRP A 225 -10.58 5.39 -15.04
N SER A 226 -10.76 4.56 -16.04
CA SER A 226 -11.76 3.47 -16.01
C SER A 226 -11.36 2.30 -15.12
N ASP A 227 -10.07 2.08 -14.97
CA ASP A 227 -9.45 0.94 -14.29
C ASP A 227 -8.68 1.33 -13.03
N LEU A 228 -8.51 2.65 -12.77
CA LEU A 228 -7.80 3.14 -11.60
C LEU A 228 -8.70 4.09 -10.78
N ALA A 229 -8.95 3.73 -9.53
CA ALA A 229 -9.62 4.59 -8.56
C ALA A 229 -8.65 5.60 -7.95
N TRP A 230 -9.19 6.68 -7.40
CA TRP A 230 -8.38 7.66 -6.68
C TRP A 230 -7.64 7.04 -5.49
N ASP A 231 -6.36 7.37 -5.33
CA ASP A 231 -5.53 6.86 -4.24
C ASP A 231 -6.12 7.16 -2.86
N SER A 232 -6.75 8.32 -2.70
CA SER A 232 -7.47 8.68 -1.48
C SER A 232 -8.61 7.73 -1.13
N PHE A 233 -9.29 7.15 -2.13
CA PHE A 233 -10.37 6.20 -1.90
C PHE A 233 -9.83 4.85 -1.44
N GLY A 234 -8.79 4.35 -2.12
CA GLY A 234 -8.06 3.15 -1.71
C GLY A 234 -7.52 3.27 -0.29
N HIS A 235 -6.91 4.42 0.01
CA HIS A 235 -6.36 4.71 1.34
C HIS A 235 -7.42 4.68 2.44
N VAL A 236 -8.52 5.41 2.28
CA VAL A 236 -9.60 5.46 3.29
C VAL A 236 -10.22 4.08 3.50
N SER A 237 -10.34 3.27 2.44
CA SER A 237 -10.84 1.90 2.52
C SER A 237 -9.88 0.99 3.29
N ALA A 238 -8.58 1.07 3.01
CA ALA A 238 -7.55 0.33 3.72
C ALA A 238 -7.50 0.70 5.20
N MET A 239 -7.61 2.00 5.51
CA MET A 239 -7.63 2.52 6.88
C MET A 239 -8.82 2.03 7.69
N ASP A 240 -10.03 2.02 7.10
CA ASP A 240 -11.23 1.53 7.79
C ASP A 240 -11.13 0.02 8.06
N TYR A 241 -10.67 -0.74 7.05
CA TYR A 241 -10.45 -2.18 7.20
C TYR A 241 -9.40 -2.49 8.27
N LEU A 242 -8.25 -1.80 8.23
CA LEU A 242 -7.16 -1.93 9.19
C LEU A 242 -7.66 -1.78 10.64
N GLN A 243 -8.42 -0.74 10.92
CA GLN A 243 -8.90 -0.42 12.26
C GLN A 243 -9.93 -1.45 12.78
N ARG A 244 -10.63 -2.15 11.89
CA ARG A 244 -11.70 -3.07 12.25
C ARG A 244 -11.29 -4.54 12.24
N HIS A 245 -10.37 -4.91 11.36
CA HIS A 245 -10.01 -6.30 11.12
C HIS A 245 -8.59 -6.64 11.57
N ALA A 246 -7.76 -5.64 11.83
CA ALA A 246 -6.40 -5.79 12.34
C ALA A 246 -5.57 -6.86 11.56
N PRO A 247 -5.41 -6.74 10.22
CA PRO A 247 -4.65 -7.71 9.45
C PRO A 247 -3.16 -7.75 9.87
N HIS A 248 -2.55 -8.93 9.82
CA HIS A 248 -1.12 -9.09 10.10
C HIS A 248 -0.23 -8.81 8.88
N ALA A 249 -0.76 -8.99 7.68
CA ALA A 249 -0.09 -8.62 6.45
C ALA A 249 -1.04 -7.77 5.58
N LEU A 250 -0.65 -6.52 5.34
CA LEU A 250 -1.44 -5.57 4.57
C LEU A 250 -0.65 -5.09 3.35
N PHE A 251 -1.26 -5.18 2.17
CA PHE A 251 -0.80 -4.54 0.95
C PHE A 251 -1.64 -3.30 0.68
N VAL A 252 -0.97 -2.19 0.32
CA VAL A 252 -1.63 -0.97 -0.18
C VAL A 252 -0.89 -0.49 -1.42
N GLY A 253 -1.60 -0.47 -2.57
CA GLY A 253 -1.07 -0.01 -3.85
C GLY A 253 -1.74 1.28 -4.29
N TYR A 254 -0.93 2.30 -4.60
CA TYR A 254 -1.34 3.62 -5.07
C TYR A 254 -0.89 3.80 -6.52
N GLY A 255 -1.77 4.23 -7.42
CA GLY A 255 -1.51 4.25 -8.86
C GLY A 255 -1.46 5.64 -9.48
N GLU A 256 -1.86 6.71 -8.78
CA GLU A 256 -1.96 8.04 -9.38
C GLU A 256 -0.63 8.59 -9.87
N THR A 257 0.50 8.22 -9.27
CA THR A 257 1.82 8.69 -9.72
C THR A 257 2.15 8.19 -11.14
N ASP A 258 1.82 6.95 -11.46
CA ASP A 258 2.02 6.40 -12.79
C ASP A 258 1.16 7.10 -13.85
N GLU A 259 -0.12 7.20 -13.58
CA GLU A 259 -1.10 7.81 -14.48
C GLU A 259 -0.81 9.28 -14.78
N TRP A 260 -0.48 10.08 -13.75
CA TRP A 260 -0.12 11.47 -13.94
C TRP A 260 1.18 11.65 -14.72
N ALA A 261 2.15 10.73 -14.56
CA ALA A 261 3.36 10.73 -15.38
C ALA A 261 3.04 10.43 -16.84
N HIS A 262 2.24 9.40 -17.14
CA HIS A 262 1.79 9.10 -18.51
C HIS A 262 1.04 10.25 -19.17
N MET A 263 0.24 10.98 -18.41
CA MET A 263 -0.43 12.18 -18.89
C MET A 263 0.51 13.39 -19.03
N GLY A 264 1.78 13.27 -18.63
CA GLY A 264 2.75 14.34 -18.69
C GLY A 264 2.42 15.50 -17.74
N ARG A 265 1.76 15.23 -16.61
CA ARG A 265 1.31 16.20 -15.60
C ARG A 265 2.21 16.11 -14.38
N TYR A 266 3.37 16.74 -14.46
CA TYR A 266 4.36 16.74 -13.38
C TYR A 266 3.87 17.42 -12.09
N ASP A 267 2.98 18.40 -12.23
CA ASP A 267 2.30 19.03 -11.10
C ASP A 267 1.44 18.04 -10.29
N HIS A 268 0.64 17.25 -10.99
CA HIS A 268 -0.18 16.22 -10.33
C HIS A 268 0.66 15.04 -9.86
N TYR A 269 1.70 14.65 -10.63
CA TYR A 269 2.64 13.61 -10.23
C TYR A 269 3.32 13.93 -8.88
N LEU A 270 3.84 15.16 -8.71
CA LEU A 270 4.44 15.59 -7.44
C LEU A 270 3.39 15.66 -6.31
N THR A 271 2.19 16.15 -6.62
CA THR A 271 1.10 16.22 -5.65
C THR A 271 0.69 14.81 -5.18
N ALA A 272 0.54 13.85 -6.10
CA ALA A 272 0.22 12.46 -5.77
C ALA A 272 1.34 11.82 -4.92
N ALA A 273 2.62 12.03 -5.29
CA ALA A 273 3.75 11.56 -4.51
C ALA A 273 3.75 12.11 -3.07
N HIS A 274 3.52 13.42 -2.92
CA HIS A 274 3.42 14.06 -1.61
C HIS A 274 2.25 13.50 -0.78
N GLN A 275 1.12 13.26 -1.44
CA GLN A 275 -0.06 12.69 -0.79
C GLN A 275 0.18 11.25 -0.34
N VAL A 276 0.87 10.43 -1.14
CA VAL A 276 1.27 9.07 -0.74
C VAL A 276 2.17 9.10 0.50
N ASP A 277 3.12 10.04 0.61
CA ASP A 277 3.93 10.19 1.83
C ASP A 277 3.07 10.51 3.06
N ALA A 278 2.05 11.36 2.90
CA ALA A 278 1.10 11.66 3.96
C ALA A 278 0.24 10.44 4.33
N PHE A 279 -0.18 9.63 3.37
CA PHE A 279 -0.91 8.38 3.61
C PHE A 279 -0.07 7.35 4.36
N ILE A 280 1.20 7.21 3.99
CA ILE A 280 2.15 6.34 4.72
C ILE A 280 2.30 6.81 6.17
N ALA A 281 2.41 8.12 6.38
CA ALA A 281 2.47 8.70 7.72
C ALA A 281 1.19 8.41 8.53
N GLU A 282 0.02 8.54 7.92
CA GLU A 282 -1.27 8.26 8.56
C GLU A 282 -1.40 6.79 8.93
N LEU A 283 -1.08 5.86 8.00
CA LEU A 283 -1.06 4.42 8.25
C LEU A 283 -0.12 4.09 9.42
N TRP A 284 1.12 4.58 9.36
CA TRP A 284 2.10 4.34 10.42
C TRP A 284 1.61 4.85 11.78
N ASN A 285 1.18 6.10 11.85
CA ASN A 285 0.77 6.72 13.11
C ASN A 285 -0.46 6.03 13.70
N THR A 286 -1.43 5.66 12.86
CA THR A 286 -2.61 4.90 13.27
C THR A 286 -2.20 3.56 13.84
N MET A 287 -1.37 2.78 13.15
CA MET A 287 -0.90 1.49 13.64
C MET A 287 -0.09 1.64 14.94
N GLN A 288 0.76 2.67 15.06
CA GLN A 288 1.48 2.91 16.32
C GLN A 288 0.55 3.37 17.48
N SER A 289 -0.65 3.83 17.21
CA SER A 289 -1.66 4.14 18.22
C SER A 289 -2.43 2.92 18.72
N MET A 290 -2.50 1.85 17.89
CA MET A 290 -3.26 0.63 18.18
C MET A 290 -2.40 -0.39 18.94
N PRO A 291 -2.91 -0.98 20.05
CA PRO A 291 -2.15 -1.94 20.86
C PRO A 291 -1.61 -3.15 20.08
N GLU A 292 -2.37 -3.64 19.11
CA GLU A 292 -2.05 -4.81 18.28
C GLU A 292 -0.80 -4.59 17.42
N TYR A 293 -0.53 -3.34 17.04
CA TYR A 293 0.50 -2.97 16.08
C TYR A 293 1.69 -2.23 16.71
N ARG A 294 1.45 -1.55 17.82
CA ARG A 294 2.45 -0.67 18.44
C ARG A 294 3.77 -1.38 18.71
N GLY A 295 4.85 -0.89 18.10
CA GLY A 295 6.20 -1.42 18.28
C GLY A 295 6.41 -2.83 17.75
N SER A 296 5.46 -3.36 16.96
CA SER A 296 5.50 -4.71 16.38
C SER A 296 5.16 -4.74 14.89
N THR A 297 5.21 -3.59 14.22
CA THR A 297 4.89 -3.47 12.79
C THR A 297 6.09 -2.99 12.01
N THR A 298 6.35 -3.64 10.85
CA THR A 298 7.36 -3.20 9.88
C THR A 298 6.69 -2.83 8.57
N PHE A 299 7.06 -1.67 8.04
CA PHE A 299 6.67 -1.19 6.71
C PHE A 299 7.80 -1.46 5.72
N ILE A 300 7.45 -1.97 4.55
CA ILE A 300 8.25 -1.92 3.33
C ILE A 300 7.51 -1.01 2.37
N ILE A 301 8.19 0.00 1.83
CA ILE A 301 7.64 0.98 0.91
C ILE A 301 8.50 0.98 -0.33
N THR A 302 7.89 0.90 -1.51
CA THR A 302 8.63 0.80 -2.76
C THR A 302 7.80 1.27 -3.95
N THR A 303 8.33 1.12 -5.15
CA THR A 303 7.63 1.23 -6.44
C THR A 303 7.74 -0.10 -7.18
N ASP A 304 6.86 -0.36 -8.12
CA ASP A 304 6.83 -1.59 -8.93
C ASP A 304 7.79 -1.55 -10.12
N HIS A 305 8.05 -0.37 -10.68
CA HIS A 305 9.08 -0.08 -11.68
C HIS A 305 9.54 1.38 -11.58
N GLY A 306 10.63 1.70 -12.23
CA GLY A 306 11.08 3.07 -12.43
C GLY A 306 10.57 3.64 -13.75
N ARG A 307 11.12 4.79 -14.11
CA ARG A 307 10.83 5.49 -15.36
C ARG A 307 12.11 6.04 -15.98
N GLY A 308 12.04 6.44 -17.24
CA GLY A 308 13.10 7.14 -17.88
C GLY A 308 13.45 8.49 -17.24
N SER A 309 14.41 9.16 -17.79
CA SER A 309 14.91 10.45 -17.28
C SER A 309 14.93 11.52 -18.39
N GLY A 310 15.24 12.76 -17.98
CA GLY A 310 15.23 13.90 -18.89
C GLY A 310 13.85 14.48 -19.13
N LEU A 311 13.73 15.33 -20.17
CA LEU A 311 12.55 16.17 -20.37
C LEU A 311 11.32 15.44 -20.92
N ASP A 312 11.53 14.30 -21.57
CA ASP A 312 10.48 13.54 -22.23
C ASP A 312 10.29 12.14 -21.62
N ALA A 313 11.38 11.38 -21.45
CA ALA A 313 11.31 9.99 -21.02
C ALA A 313 10.85 9.79 -19.54
N TRP A 314 10.77 10.84 -18.76
CA TRP A 314 10.23 10.78 -17.40
C TRP A 314 8.77 10.29 -17.34
N ARG A 315 8.05 10.40 -18.48
CA ARG A 315 6.66 9.98 -18.62
C ARG A 315 6.52 8.50 -18.88
N ASP A 316 7.61 7.87 -19.33
CA ASP A 316 7.58 6.53 -19.92
C ASP A 316 8.37 5.52 -19.07
N HIS A 317 7.96 4.29 -19.18
CA HIS A 317 8.61 3.12 -18.63
C HIS A 317 8.52 1.96 -19.63
N GLY A 318 9.07 0.80 -19.32
CA GLY A 318 9.00 -0.38 -20.16
C GLY A 318 10.38 -0.85 -20.64
N GLN A 319 10.39 -1.94 -21.36
CA GLN A 319 11.59 -2.69 -21.74
C GLN A 319 12.66 -1.82 -22.39
N ASP A 320 12.27 -0.93 -23.30
CA ASP A 320 13.17 -0.12 -24.10
C ASP A 320 13.49 1.24 -23.47
N VAL A 321 12.96 1.53 -22.28
CA VAL A 321 13.20 2.78 -21.58
C VAL A 321 14.38 2.61 -20.61
N GLU A 322 15.47 3.31 -20.90
CA GLU A 322 16.66 3.34 -20.06
C GLU A 322 16.36 4.02 -18.71
N GLY A 323 16.77 3.37 -17.61
CA GLY A 323 16.54 3.86 -16.26
C GLY A 323 15.23 3.37 -15.63
N ALA A 324 14.29 2.81 -16.41
CA ALA A 324 13.05 2.28 -15.88
C ALA A 324 13.24 1.02 -15.01
N GLU A 325 14.42 0.41 -15.02
CA GLU A 325 14.80 -0.65 -14.09
C GLU A 325 15.08 -0.14 -12.68
N ASN A 326 15.45 1.14 -12.50
CA ASN A 326 15.85 1.69 -11.21
C ASN A 326 14.64 2.01 -10.35
N ILE A 327 14.58 1.35 -9.22
CA ILE A 327 13.54 1.51 -8.19
C ILE A 327 14.16 2.01 -6.87
N TRP A 328 13.36 2.12 -5.86
CA TRP A 328 13.79 2.42 -4.50
C TRP A 328 13.02 1.55 -3.50
N ILE A 329 13.63 1.26 -2.36
CA ILE A 329 13.05 0.46 -1.29
C ILE A 329 13.34 1.13 0.04
N ALA A 330 12.29 1.42 0.82
CA ALA A 330 12.41 1.93 2.17
C ALA A 330 11.82 0.94 3.18
N VAL A 331 12.48 0.78 4.33
CA VAL A 331 12.03 -0.14 5.37
C VAL A 331 12.08 0.54 6.73
N LEU A 332 10.97 0.45 7.47
CA LEU A 332 10.84 1.01 8.82
C LEU A 332 10.19 -0.02 9.74
N GLY A 333 10.88 -0.45 10.79
CA GLY A 333 10.31 -1.38 11.75
C GLY A 333 11.21 -1.69 12.94
N PRO A 334 10.71 -2.43 13.93
CA PRO A 334 11.44 -2.68 15.17
C PRO A 334 12.65 -3.61 15.02
N ASP A 335 12.68 -4.45 13.98
CA ASP A 335 13.78 -5.37 13.69
C ASP A 335 14.71 -4.86 12.58
N THR A 336 14.40 -3.71 11.99
CA THR A 336 15.21 -3.07 10.96
C THR A 336 16.20 -2.11 11.60
N PRO A 337 17.53 -2.27 11.36
CA PRO A 337 18.53 -1.32 11.83
C PRO A 337 18.28 0.08 11.22
N ALA A 338 18.44 1.12 12.02
CA ALA A 338 18.32 2.51 11.59
C ALA A 338 19.63 2.95 10.88
N LEU A 339 19.80 2.56 9.62
CA LEU A 339 20.99 2.85 8.81
C LEU A 339 20.78 4.01 7.83
N GLY A 340 19.59 4.59 7.81
CA GLY A 340 19.27 5.78 7.02
C GLY A 340 19.29 5.54 5.51
N GLU A 341 19.66 6.58 4.78
CA GLU A 341 19.96 6.51 3.36
C GLU A 341 21.20 5.67 3.12
N ARG A 342 21.01 4.57 2.39
CA ARG A 342 22.09 3.61 2.14
C ARG A 342 22.96 4.11 1.00
N THR A 343 24.25 3.97 1.14
CA THR A 343 25.23 4.36 0.13
C THR A 343 26.23 3.23 -0.10
N ARG A 344 26.71 3.07 -1.33
CA ARG A 344 27.72 2.06 -1.71
C ARG A 344 27.34 0.65 -1.25
N THR A 345 26.10 0.25 -1.51
CA THR A 345 25.60 -1.09 -1.19
C THR A 345 25.85 -2.06 -2.35
N ALA A 346 25.77 -3.36 -2.06
CA ALA A 346 25.50 -4.32 -3.11
C ALA A 346 24.13 -3.98 -3.75
N THR A 347 23.97 -4.29 -5.03
CA THR A 347 22.70 -4.13 -5.72
C THR A 347 21.62 -4.95 -5.02
N VAL A 348 20.51 -4.31 -4.69
CA VAL A 348 19.30 -4.98 -4.20
C VAL A 348 18.27 -5.09 -5.32
N THR A 349 17.40 -6.08 -5.24
CA THR A 349 16.41 -6.32 -6.28
C THR A 349 14.99 -6.37 -5.72
N GLN A 350 14.04 -6.02 -6.55
CA GLN A 350 12.62 -6.11 -6.22
C GLN A 350 12.20 -7.52 -5.79
N SER A 351 12.79 -8.53 -6.42
CA SER A 351 12.55 -9.95 -6.11
C SER A 351 12.91 -10.35 -4.66
N GLN A 352 13.69 -9.54 -3.95
CA GLN A 352 14.01 -9.80 -2.54
C GLN A 352 12.87 -9.43 -1.56
N ILE A 353 11.87 -8.68 -2.02
CA ILE A 353 10.80 -8.15 -1.15
C ILE A 353 9.94 -9.27 -0.56
N ALA A 354 9.52 -10.26 -1.36
CA ALA A 354 8.70 -11.38 -0.86
C ALA A 354 9.37 -12.12 0.29
N ALA A 355 10.62 -12.52 0.12
CA ALA A 355 11.37 -13.22 1.15
C ALA A 355 11.67 -12.33 2.37
N THR A 356 11.86 -11.03 2.17
CA THR A 356 12.04 -10.06 3.27
C THR A 356 10.78 -9.93 4.11
N LEU A 357 9.59 -9.82 3.49
CA LEU A 357 8.30 -9.78 4.18
C LEU A 357 8.11 -11.01 5.08
N ALA A 358 8.35 -12.19 4.52
CA ALA A 358 8.22 -13.45 5.26
C ALA A 358 9.23 -13.52 6.42
N ALA A 359 10.51 -13.17 6.16
CA ALA A 359 11.56 -13.20 7.17
C ALA A 359 11.29 -12.25 8.35
N LEU A 360 10.68 -11.08 8.11
CA LEU A 360 10.23 -10.16 9.16
C LEU A 360 9.16 -10.79 10.07
N LEU A 361 8.32 -11.68 9.55
CA LEU A 361 7.35 -12.46 10.32
C LEU A 361 7.94 -13.76 10.92
N GLY A 362 9.23 -14.02 10.71
CA GLY A 362 9.91 -15.20 11.19
C GLY A 362 9.75 -16.46 10.33
N GLU A 363 9.26 -16.30 9.11
CA GLU A 363 9.02 -17.35 8.13
C GLU A 363 10.12 -17.41 7.06
N ASP A 364 10.43 -18.57 6.54
CA ASP A 364 11.42 -18.78 5.48
C ASP A 364 10.73 -19.07 4.14
N TYR A 365 10.45 -18.00 3.40
CA TYR A 365 9.82 -18.07 2.08
C TYR A 365 10.76 -18.69 1.05
N HIS A 366 12.04 -18.30 1.08
CA HIS A 366 13.04 -18.76 0.11
C HIS A 366 13.30 -20.27 0.19
N ALA A 367 13.31 -20.86 1.39
CA ALA A 367 13.42 -22.30 1.54
C ALA A 367 12.22 -23.06 0.95
N THR A 368 11.04 -22.45 0.95
CA THR A 368 9.81 -23.03 0.40
C THR A 368 9.63 -22.76 -1.10
N VAL A 369 10.12 -21.61 -1.56
CA VAL A 369 10.04 -21.13 -2.95
C VAL A 369 11.47 -20.84 -3.44
N PRO A 370 12.25 -21.89 -3.81
CA PRO A 370 13.69 -21.75 -4.10
C PRO A 370 14.01 -20.85 -5.31
N GLN A 371 13.05 -20.59 -6.19
CA GLN A 371 13.19 -19.65 -7.29
C GLN A 371 13.11 -18.18 -6.84
N SER A 372 12.61 -17.91 -5.62
CA SER A 372 12.59 -16.56 -5.08
C SER A 372 14.00 -16.10 -4.70
N ALA A 373 14.24 -14.78 -4.74
CA ALA A 373 15.47 -14.23 -4.21
C ALA A 373 15.52 -14.36 -2.68
N ALA A 374 16.74 -14.39 -2.12
CA ALA A 374 16.95 -14.34 -0.68
C ALA A 374 16.52 -12.97 -0.11
N PRO A 375 16.13 -12.88 1.17
CA PRO A 375 15.73 -11.61 1.78
C PRO A 375 16.86 -10.57 1.77
N LEU A 376 16.51 -9.30 1.90
CA LEU A 376 17.43 -8.18 2.07
C LEU A 376 18.25 -8.38 3.35
N ALA A 377 19.54 -8.61 3.21
CA ALA A 377 20.41 -9.06 4.30
C ALA A 377 20.50 -8.08 5.48
N ASP A 378 20.49 -6.75 5.18
CA ASP A 378 20.66 -5.72 6.21
C ASP A 378 19.35 -5.23 6.81
N VAL A 379 18.21 -5.75 6.36
CA VAL A 379 16.87 -5.29 6.79
C VAL A 379 16.37 -6.05 8.00
N VAL A 380 16.66 -7.36 8.05
CA VAL A 380 16.31 -8.21 9.18
C VAL A 380 17.56 -8.42 10.03
N ARG A 381 17.52 -8.00 11.30
CA ARG A 381 18.66 -8.24 12.21
C ARG A 381 18.94 -9.73 12.28
N SER A 382 20.16 -10.13 11.86
CA SER A 382 20.68 -11.46 12.17
C SER A 382 20.84 -11.59 13.69
N ARG A 383 20.50 -12.74 14.20
CA ARG A 383 20.64 -13.10 15.63
C ARG A 383 22.09 -13.20 16.06
#